data_4885b33a5868734571840a5f6bb6a3a6
#
_entry.id   4885b33a5868734571840a5f6bb6a3a6
#
_cell.length_a   1.000
_cell.length_b   1.000
_cell.length_c   1.000
_cell.angle_alpha   90.00
_cell.angle_beta   90.00
_cell.angle_gamma   90.00
#
_symmetry.space_group_name_H-M   'P 1'
#
loop_
_entity.id
_entity.type
_entity.pdbx_description
1 polymer ?
#
loop_
_entity_poly.entity_id
_entity_poly.type
_entity_poly.pdbx_seq_one_letter_code
_entity_poly.pdbx_strand_id
1 'polypeptide(L)'
;MGEREARNELKHVAGLGELQDVTEVEYRKVRLERVVLVGVWSSAVTTQAKAEESLRELAALAETAGAVVCDGLLQHRSKPDAATYVGSGKAKEIAGIVAREEADTIIVDDDLPPSQRRALEDAAKVKVVDRTAVILDIFAQHATSREGKAQVELAQLEYMLPRLRGWGGSLSRQAGGRAAGADAGIGSRGPGETKIEMDRRVIRTRIARLRRQIREMAPAREVKRGSRRRFGLPTVAV
;
A
#
# COMPACT_ATOMS: atom_id res chain seq x y z
N MET A 1 -23.05 34.31 -5.34
CA MET A 1 -22.53 33.69 -6.57
C MET A 1 -21.04 33.93 -6.69
N GLY A 2 -20.26 33.79 -5.61
CA GLY A 2 -18.83 34.15 -5.54
C GLY A 2 -17.91 33.14 -4.85
N GLU A 3 -18.45 32.22 -4.04
CA GLU A 3 -17.58 31.31 -3.26
C GLU A 3 -17.23 29.99 -3.98
N ARG A 4 -17.95 29.62 -5.03
CA ARG A 4 -17.65 28.42 -5.83
C ARG A 4 -16.60 28.69 -6.91
N GLU A 5 -16.47 29.90 -7.39
CA GLU A 5 -15.44 30.32 -8.37
C GLU A 5 -14.07 30.48 -7.71
N ALA A 6 -14.00 31.04 -6.50
CA ALA A 6 -12.74 31.19 -5.75
C ALA A 6 -12.10 29.81 -5.37
N ARG A 7 -12.90 28.76 -5.23
CA ARG A 7 -12.40 27.40 -4.98
C ARG A 7 -11.77 26.74 -6.22
N ASN A 8 -12.16 27.15 -7.42
CA ASN A 8 -11.59 26.61 -8.66
C ASN A 8 -10.30 27.36 -9.07
N GLU A 9 -10.14 28.64 -8.75
CA GLU A 9 -8.91 29.39 -9.05
C GLU A 9 -7.73 28.95 -8.18
N LEU A 10 -7.95 28.52 -6.93
CA LEU A 10 -6.90 27.98 -6.05
C LEU A 10 -6.37 26.61 -6.49
N LYS A 11 -7.01 25.92 -7.42
CA LYS A 11 -6.54 24.65 -7.99
C LYS A 11 -5.50 24.83 -9.10
N HIS A 12 -5.33 26.01 -9.63
CA HIS A 12 -4.41 26.28 -10.75
C HIS A 12 -3.05 26.87 -10.35
N VAL A 13 -2.84 27.19 -9.08
CA VAL A 13 -1.55 27.72 -8.60
C VAL A 13 -0.74 26.61 -7.94
N ALA A 14 0.27 26.16 -8.66
CA ALA A 14 1.36 25.25 -8.30
C ALA A 14 1.12 23.78 -8.65
N GLY A 15 1.73 23.32 -9.70
CA GLY A 15 2.25 21.98 -10.04
C GLY A 15 2.10 20.78 -9.08
N LEU A 16 1.12 20.82 -8.18
CA LEU A 16 0.73 19.77 -7.22
C LEU A 16 -0.34 18.82 -7.80
N GLY A 17 -0.99 19.20 -8.91
CA GLY A 17 -2.02 18.38 -9.54
C GLY A 17 -1.47 17.10 -10.16
N GLU A 18 -0.24 17.13 -10.67
CA GLU A 18 0.40 15.93 -11.24
C GLU A 18 0.86 14.92 -10.18
N LEU A 19 1.14 15.39 -8.95
CA LEU A 19 1.51 14.52 -7.83
C LEU A 19 0.29 13.89 -7.13
N GLN A 20 -0.87 14.56 -7.19
CA GLN A 20 -2.13 13.99 -6.70
C GLN A 20 -2.59 12.81 -7.56
N ASP A 21 -2.36 12.84 -8.89
CA ASP A 21 -2.76 11.73 -9.78
C ASP A 21 -1.95 10.46 -9.55
N VAL A 22 -0.67 10.54 -9.21
CA VAL A 22 0.17 9.36 -8.93
C VAL A 22 -0.15 8.76 -7.55
N THR A 23 -0.55 9.59 -6.59
CA THR A 23 -1.01 9.16 -5.26
C THR A 23 -2.48 8.75 -5.25
N GLU A 24 -3.34 9.36 -6.07
CA GLU A 24 -4.76 9.02 -6.14
C GLU A 24 -5.04 7.66 -6.80
N VAL A 25 -4.16 7.18 -7.67
CA VAL A 25 -4.39 5.90 -8.36
C VAL A 25 -4.10 4.69 -7.46
N GLU A 26 -3.23 4.80 -6.45
CA GLU A 26 -2.96 3.69 -5.51
C GLU A 26 -3.30 4.00 -4.05
N TYR A 27 -3.30 5.24 -3.65
CA TYR A 27 -3.74 5.72 -2.33
C TYR A 27 -5.06 6.50 -2.39
N ARG A 28 -6.01 6.14 -3.21
CA ARG A 28 -7.39 6.34 -2.79
C ARG A 28 -7.44 5.76 -1.39
N LYS A 29 -7.71 6.62 -0.38
CA LYS A 29 -7.98 6.17 0.99
C LYS A 29 -8.65 4.82 0.87
N VAL A 30 -7.96 3.78 1.28
CA VAL A 30 -8.53 2.44 1.28
C VAL A 30 -9.70 2.57 2.22
N ARG A 31 -10.91 2.80 1.70
CA ARG A 31 -12.10 2.56 2.49
C ARG A 31 -12.12 1.06 2.64
N LEU A 32 -11.50 0.60 3.70
CA LEU A 32 -11.61 -0.76 4.16
C LEU A 32 -12.99 -0.83 4.84
N GLU A 33 -14.05 -1.00 4.05
CA GLU A 33 -15.39 -1.05 4.63
C GLU A 33 -15.64 -2.44 5.21
N ARG A 34 -15.55 -3.48 4.37
CA ARG A 34 -15.77 -4.87 4.79
C ARG A 34 -14.62 -5.74 4.31
N VAL A 35 -13.96 -6.42 5.23
CA VAL A 35 -12.72 -7.14 4.91
C VAL A 35 -12.78 -8.62 5.29
N VAL A 36 -12.12 -9.45 4.47
CA VAL A 36 -11.81 -10.85 4.76
C VAL A 36 -10.31 -10.98 5.00
N LEU A 37 -9.94 -11.59 6.11
CA LEU A 37 -8.54 -11.82 6.47
C LEU A 37 -8.06 -13.17 5.95
N VAL A 38 -6.82 -13.21 5.46
CA VAL A 38 -6.22 -14.44 4.92
C VAL A 38 -4.79 -14.61 5.42
N GLY A 39 -4.51 -15.74 6.04
CA GLY A 39 -3.16 -16.12 6.47
C GLY A 39 -2.74 -17.49 5.92
N VAL A 40 -1.46 -17.65 5.63
CA VAL A 40 -0.84 -18.96 5.34
C VAL A 40 0.21 -19.24 6.41
N TRP A 41 0.19 -20.44 6.97
CA TRP A 41 1.17 -20.86 7.97
C TRP A 41 1.80 -22.20 7.65
N SER A 42 2.99 -22.43 8.18
CA SER A 42 3.75 -23.67 8.00
C SER A 42 4.25 -24.17 9.35
N SER A 43 4.07 -25.46 9.59
CA SER A 43 4.57 -26.12 10.80
C SER A 43 6.11 -26.08 10.95
N ALA A 44 6.83 -25.83 9.86
CA ALA A 44 8.29 -25.62 9.90
C ALA A 44 8.69 -24.23 10.46
N VAL A 45 7.78 -23.25 10.45
CA VAL A 45 8.06 -21.86 10.84
C VAL A 45 7.34 -21.46 12.13
N THR A 46 6.08 -21.91 12.29
CA THR A 46 5.23 -21.50 13.42
C THR A 46 4.25 -22.59 13.80
N THR A 47 3.52 -22.39 14.89
CA THR A 47 2.42 -23.26 15.30
C THR A 47 1.09 -22.70 14.84
N GLN A 48 0.07 -23.54 14.74
CA GLN A 48 -1.28 -23.11 14.40
C GLN A 48 -1.78 -22.02 15.38
N ALA A 49 -1.57 -22.21 16.68
CA ALA A 49 -1.99 -21.25 17.70
C ALA A 49 -1.37 -19.85 17.50
N LYS A 50 -0.09 -19.79 17.16
CA LYS A 50 0.58 -18.51 16.85
C LYS A 50 0.08 -17.88 15.55
N ALA A 51 -0.24 -18.69 14.54
CA ALA A 51 -0.82 -18.19 13.30
C ALA A 51 -2.24 -17.63 13.52
N GLU A 52 -3.03 -18.27 14.38
CA GLU A 52 -4.34 -17.74 14.79
C GLU A 52 -4.21 -16.45 15.61
N GLU A 53 -3.19 -16.34 16.47
CA GLU A 53 -2.89 -15.12 17.21
C GLU A 53 -2.50 -13.98 16.25
N SER A 54 -1.63 -14.25 15.28
CA SER A 54 -1.25 -13.28 14.24
C SER A 54 -2.47 -12.77 13.45
N LEU A 55 -3.39 -13.68 13.09
CA LEU A 55 -4.60 -13.30 12.38
C LEU A 55 -5.54 -12.45 13.25
N ARG A 56 -5.62 -12.72 14.56
CA ARG A 56 -6.38 -11.87 15.52
C ARG A 56 -5.74 -10.49 15.66
N GLU A 57 -4.41 -10.42 15.69
CA GLU A 57 -3.69 -9.14 15.69
C GLU A 57 -3.98 -8.35 14.40
N LEU A 58 -3.96 -9.04 13.23
CA LEU A 58 -4.31 -8.42 11.96
C LEU A 58 -5.77 -7.90 11.95
N ALA A 59 -6.70 -8.62 12.59
CA ALA A 59 -8.07 -8.16 12.77
C ALA A 59 -8.12 -6.85 13.57
N ALA A 60 -7.43 -6.77 14.69
CA ALA A 60 -7.36 -5.55 15.49
C ALA A 60 -6.72 -4.38 14.73
N LEU A 61 -5.70 -4.64 13.90
CA LEU A 61 -5.11 -3.63 13.01
C LEU A 61 -6.12 -3.16 11.96
N ALA A 62 -6.85 -4.06 11.31
CA ALA A 62 -7.86 -3.71 10.33
C ALA A 62 -9.00 -2.86 10.94
N GLU A 63 -9.48 -3.23 12.12
CA GLU A 63 -10.47 -2.46 12.89
C GLU A 63 -9.94 -1.06 13.27
N THR A 64 -8.66 -0.98 13.69
CA THR A 64 -8.00 0.30 13.97
C THR A 64 -7.90 1.19 12.73
N ALA A 65 -7.74 0.60 11.55
CA ALA A 65 -7.77 1.30 10.27
C ALA A 65 -9.19 1.70 9.83
N GLY A 66 -10.24 1.28 10.57
CA GLY A 66 -11.64 1.61 10.31
C GLY A 66 -12.39 0.56 9.47
N ALA A 67 -11.86 -0.67 9.36
CA ALA A 67 -12.50 -1.77 8.66
C ALA A 67 -13.49 -2.55 9.55
N VAL A 68 -14.44 -3.22 8.92
CA VAL A 68 -15.28 -4.26 9.54
C VAL A 68 -14.76 -5.61 9.10
N VAL A 69 -14.24 -6.41 10.02
CA VAL A 69 -13.75 -7.77 9.74
C VAL A 69 -14.94 -8.71 9.65
N CYS A 70 -15.17 -9.29 8.47
CA CYS A 70 -16.30 -10.18 8.20
C CYS A 70 -15.96 -11.65 8.44
N ASP A 71 -14.75 -12.07 8.02
CA ASP A 71 -14.29 -13.46 8.17
C ASP A 71 -12.76 -13.53 8.19
N GLY A 72 -12.21 -14.64 8.69
CA GLY A 72 -10.77 -14.87 8.78
C GLY A 72 -10.40 -16.32 8.43
N LEU A 73 -9.49 -16.49 7.48
CA LEU A 73 -9.10 -17.78 6.91
C LEU A 73 -7.62 -18.05 7.15
N LEU A 74 -7.33 -19.20 7.75
CA LEU A 74 -5.97 -19.71 7.88
C LEU A 74 -5.80 -20.96 7.03
N GLN A 75 -4.72 -21.01 6.25
CA GLN A 75 -4.35 -22.19 5.49
C GLN A 75 -3.00 -22.75 5.92
N HIS A 76 -2.97 -24.04 6.22
CA HIS A 76 -1.72 -24.75 6.42
C HIS A 76 -1.09 -25.11 5.07
N ARG A 77 0.16 -24.68 4.84
CA ARG A 77 0.98 -25.05 3.68
C ARG A 77 2.45 -25.10 4.09
N SER A 78 3.22 -25.95 3.45
CA SER A 78 4.67 -25.98 3.66
C SER A 78 5.36 -24.69 3.20
N LYS A 79 4.83 -24.05 2.14
CA LYS A 79 5.25 -22.73 1.61
C LYS A 79 4.05 -22.02 0.98
N PRO A 80 3.99 -20.68 1.01
CA PRO A 80 3.03 -19.93 0.23
C PRO A 80 3.11 -20.29 -1.26
N ASP A 81 1.98 -20.27 -1.94
CA ASP A 81 1.91 -20.53 -3.37
C ASP A 81 2.58 -19.40 -4.17
N ALA A 82 3.41 -19.75 -5.15
CA ALA A 82 4.18 -18.78 -5.90
C ALA A 82 3.32 -17.86 -6.78
N ALA A 83 2.16 -18.36 -7.23
CA ALA A 83 1.27 -17.59 -8.12
C ALA A 83 0.23 -16.77 -7.35
N THR A 84 -0.52 -17.40 -6.44
CA THR A 84 -1.69 -16.80 -5.78
C THR A 84 -1.56 -16.71 -4.26
N TYR A 85 -0.38 -16.98 -3.68
CA TYR A 85 -0.15 -17.03 -2.24
C TYR A 85 -0.84 -18.20 -1.54
N VAL A 86 -2.13 -18.38 -1.74
CA VAL A 86 -2.95 -19.46 -1.13
C VAL A 86 -3.12 -20.69 -2.03
N GLY A 87 -2.80 -20.61 -3.32
CA GLY A 87 -3.08 -21.61 -4.34
C GLY A 87 -4.45 -21.40 -5.00
N SER A 88 -4.58 -21.82 -6.27
CA SER A 88 -5.72 -21.52 -7.14
C SER A 88 -7.07 -22.05 -6.61
N GLY A 89 -7.08 -23.21 -5.98
CA GLY A 89 -8.30 -23.79 -5.37
C GLY A 89 -8.79 -22.94 -4.19
N LYS A 90 -7.88 -22.55 -3.29
CA LYS A 90 -8.21 -21.73 -2.12
C LYS A 90 -8.56 -20.30 -2.53
N ALA A 91 -7.93 -19.75 -3.56
CA ALA A 91 -8.29 -18.42 -4.10
C ALA A 91 -9.75 -18.38 -4.58
N LYS A 92 -10.26 -19.45 -5.19
CA LYS A 92 -11.68 -19.57 -5.58
C LYS A 92 -12.62 -19.66 -4.38
N GLU A 93 -12.21 -20.41 -3.34
CA GLU A 93 -12.97 -20.50 -2.10
C GLU A 93 -13.07 -19.15 -1.40
N ILE A 94 -11.95 -18.41 -1.32
CA ILE A 94 -11.91 -17.05 -0.80
C ILE A 94 -12.82 -16.12 -1.60
N ALA A 95 -12.82 -16.22 -2.94
CA ALA A 95 -13.72 -15.44 -3.79
C ALA A 95 -15.21 -15.71 -3.46
N GLY A 96 -15.56 -16.97 -3.17
CA GLY A 96 -16.92 -17.33 -2.71
C GLY A 96 -17.28 -16.73 -1.37
N ILE A 97 -16.34 -16.66 -0.42
CA ILE A 97 -16.53 -16.04 0.89
C ILE A 97 -16.68 -14.52 0.74
N VAL A 98 -15.80 -13.88 -0.03
CA VAL A 98 -15.86 -12.45 -0.34
C VAL A 98 -17.22 -12.06 -0.91
N ALA A 99 -17.76 -12.86 -1.85
CA ALA A 99 -19.06 -12.61 -2.44
C ALA A 99 -20.22 -12.82 -1.43
N ARG A 100 -20.14 -13.85 -0.57
CA ARG A 100 -21.15 -14.13 0.45
C ARG A 100 -21.21 -13.06 1.55
N GLU A 101 -20.02 -12.60 1.99
CA GLU A 101 -19.87 -11.59 3.03
C GLU A 101 -19.99 -10.17 2.50
N GLU A 102 -20.15 -9.98 1.18
CA GLU A 102 -20.14 -8.67 0.51
C GLU A 102 -18.89 -7.85 0.88
N ALA A 103 -17.73 -8.54 0.99
CA ALA A 103 -16.49 -7.89 1.33
C ALA A 103 -15.91 -7.17 0.11
N ASP A 104 -15.34 -6.01 0.32
CA ASP A 104 -14.70 -5.18 -0.73
C ASP A 104 -13.19 -5.37 -0.80
N THR A 105 -12.58 -5.93 0.25
CA THR A 105 -11.13 -6.05 0.37
C THR A 105 -10.73 -7.35 1.06
N ILE A 106 -9.63 -7.94 0.60
CA ILE A 106 -8.91 -9.02 1.28
C ILE A 106 -7.67 -8.42 1.94
N ILE A 107 -7.44 -8.72 3.21
CA ILE A 107 -6.20 -8.38 3.91
C ILE A 107 -5.42 -9.68 4.16
N VAL A 108 -4.15 -9.69 3.72
CA VAL A 108 -3.26 -10.84 3.86
C VAL A 108 -2.26 -10.61 5.00
N ASP A 109 -2.10 -11.63 5.85
CA ASP A 109 -1.18 -11.60 7.01
C ASP A 109 0.27 -11.92 6.61
N ASP A 110 0.74 -11.31 5.53
CA ASP A 110 2.11 -11.45 5.03
C ASP A 110 2.41 -10.33 4.04
N ASP A 111 3.68 -10.15 3.67
CA ASP A 111 4.10 -9.25 2.60
C ASP A 111 3.89 -9.91 1.23
N LEU A 112 3.04 -9.33 0.39
CA LEU A 112 2.75 -9.87 -0.92
C LEU A 112 3.60 -9.25 -2.02
N PRO A 113 4.34 -10.07 -2.80
CA PRO A 113 4.87 -9.64 -4.08
C PRO A 113 3.75 -9.13 -5.00
N PRO A 114 4.01 -8.11 -5.83
CA PRO A 114 2.99 -7.54 -6.72
C PRO A 114 2.30 -8.55 -7.65
N SER A 115 3.00 -9.60 -8.05
CA SER A 115 2.44 -10.68 -8.89
C SER A 115 1.39 -11.52 -8.16
N GLN A 116 1.67 -11.92 -6.91
CA GLN A 116 0.73 -12.69 -6.09
C GLN A 116 -0.50 -11.87 -5.71
N ARG A 117 -0.29 -10.59 -5.34
CA ARG A 117 -1.40 -9.67 -5.07
C ARG A 117 -2.37 -9.60 -6.25
N ARG A 118 -1.87 -9.35 -7.46
CA ARG A 118 -2.70 -9.28 -8.67
C ARG A 118 -3.42 -10.57 -8.98
N ALA A 119 -2.71 -11.69 -8.88
CA ALA A 119 -3.32 -12.98 -9.15
C ALA A 119 -4.47 -13.28 -8.17
N LEU A 120 -4.34 -12.87 -6.91
CA LEU A 120 -5.41 -12.99 -5.92
C LEU A 120 -6.55 -11.98 -6.18
N GLU A 121 -6.24 -10.73 -6.54
CA GLU A 121 -7.22 -9.72 -6.99
C GLU A 121 -8.00 -10.19 -8.22
N ASP A 122 -7.30 -10.79 -9.20
CA ASP A 122 -7.92 -11.34 -10.41
C ASP A 122 -8.86 -12.53 -10.10
N ALA A 123 -8.50 -13.34 -9.11
CA ALA A 123 -9.32 -14.46 -8.69
C ALA A 123 -10.54 -14.04 -7.86
N ALA A 124 -10.35 -13.15 -6.89
CA ALA A 124 -11.37 -12.74 -5.95
C ALA A 124 -12.24 -11.55 -6.43
N LYS A 125 -11.78 -10.81 -7.45
CA LYS A 125 -12.43 -9.61 -8.02
C LYS A 125 -12.61 -8.46 -7.03
N VAL A 126 -11.86 -8.46 -5.94
CA VAL A 126 -11.79 -7.40 -4.95
C VAL A 126 -10.35 -6.98 -4.72
N LYS A 127 -10.16 -5.87 -4.05
CA LYS A 127 -8.83 -5.35 -3.70
C LYS A 127 -8.13 -6.30 -2.73
N VAL A 128 -6.81 -6.44 -2.90
CA VAL A 128 -5.95 -7.17 -1.97
C VAL A 128 -4.90 -6.23 -1.40
N VAL A 129 -4.81 -6.17 -0.10
CA VAL A 129 -3.78 -5.43 0.64
C VAL A 129 -3.03 -6.37 1.57
N ASP A 130 -1.80 -6.06 1.89
CA ASP A 130 -1.01 -6.82 2.85
C ASP A 130 -0.96 -6.11 4.22
N ARG A 131 -0.48 -6.83 5.23
CA ARG A 131 -0.34 -6.32 6.60
C ARG A 131 0.44 -5.00 6.65
N THR A 132 1.52 -4.89 5.89
CA THR A 132 2.35 -3.69 5.82
C THR A 132 1.56 -2.47 5.33
N ALA A 133 0.70 -2.64 4.32
CA ALA A 133 -0.16 -1.55 3.83
C ALA A 133 -1.14 -1.06 4.90
N VAL A 134 -1.77 -1.97 5.66
CA VAL A 134 -2.69 -1.62 6.75
C VAL A 134 -1.97 -0.82 7.84
N ILE A 135 -0.78 -1.28 8.27
CA ILE A 135 0.03 -0.58 9.27
C ILE A 135 0.42 0.83 8.78
N LEU A 136 0.82 0.96 7.52
CA LEU A 136 1.17 2.26 6.94
C LEU A 136 -0.03 3.20 6.87
N ASP A 137 -1.22 2.68 6.63
CA ASP A 137 -2.45 3.46 6.62
C ASP A 137 -2.81 3.97 8.03
N ILE A 138 -2.72 3.11 9.04
CA ILE A 138 -2.91 3.50 10.46
C ILE A 138 -1.94 4.62 10.84
N PHE A 139 -0.66 4.49 10.51
CA PHE A 139 0.32 5.53 10.78
C PHE A 139 0.02 6.83 10.03
N ALA A 140 -0.47 6.75 8.80
CA ALA A 140 -0.84 7.93 8.02
C ALA A 140 -2.03 8.69 8.63
N GLN A 141 -3.00 7.97 9.18
CA GLN A 141 -4.16 8.55 9.85
C GLN A 141 -3.78 9.23 11.19
N HIS A 142 -2.81 8.67 11.92
CA HIS A 142 -2.45 9.12 13.28
C HIS A 142 -1.21 10.04 13.33
N ALA A 143 -0.47 10.22 12.23
CA ALA A 143 0.70 11.10 12.20
C ALA A 143 0.28 12.57 12.33
N THR A 144 0.50 13.16 13.49
CA THR A 144 0.19 14.58 13.77
C THR A 144 1.39 15.50 13.58
N SER A 145 2.59 15.04 13.96
CA SER A 145 3.80 15.86 13.88
C SER A 145 4.34 15.97 12.44
N ARG A 146 5.01 17.09 12.13
CA ARG A 146 5.65 17.30 10.82
C ARG A 146 6.67 16.21 10.50
N GLU A 147 7.45 15.76 11.51
CA GLU A 147 8.42 14.69 11.34
C GLU A 147 7.72 13.34 11.14
N GLY A 148 6.69 13.02 11.94
CA GLY A 148 5.91 11.79 11.79
C GLY A 148 5.27 11.68 10.39
N LYS A 149 4.65 12.75 9.91
CA LYS A 149 4.10 12.80 8.54
C LYS A 149 5.15 12.53 7.48
N ALA A 150 6.34 13.15 7.61
CA ALA A 150 7.44 12.93 6.67
C ALA A 150 8.00 11.49 6.71
N GLN A 151 8.07 10.88 7.90
CA GLN A 151 8.50 9.49 8.06
C GLN A 151 7.47 8.50 7.48
N VAL A 152 6.19 8.72 7.73
CA VAL A 152 5.12 7.88 7.18
C VAL A 152 5.07 7.99 5.66
N GLU A 153 5.12 9.20 5.12
CA GLU A 153 5.17 9.41 3.67
C GLU A 153 6.40 8.72 3.05
N LEU A 154 7.57 8.83 3.69
CA LEU A 154 8.76 8.13 3.23
C LEU A 154 8.56 6.61 3.20
N ALA A 155 8.04 6.02 4.27
CA ALA A 155 7.78 4.58 4.35
C ALA A 155 6.76 4.13 3.29
N GLN A 156 5.69 4.90 3.08
CA GLN A 156 4.70 4.63 2.03
C GLN A 156 5.33 4.62 0.64
N LEU A 157 6.15 5.63 0.30
CA LEU A 157 6.81 5.70 -1.00
C LEU A 157 7.83 4.58 -1.21
N GLU A 158 8.57 4.19 -0.17
CA GLU A 158 9.51 3.07 -0.21
C GLU A 158 8.77 1.73 -0.39
N TYR A 159 7.62 1.55 0.24
CA TYR A 159 6.75 0.40 0.06
C TYR A 159 6.16 0.33 -1.36
N MET A 160 5.74 1.48 -1.93
CA MET A 160 5.16 1.56 -3.28
C MET A 160 6.19 1.35 -4.40
N LEU A 161 7.40 1.88 -4.27
CA LEU A 161 8.38 1.96 -5.34
C LEU A 161 8.69 0.60 -6.02
N PRO A 162 8.89 -0.53 -5.32
CA PRO A 162 9.06 -1.83 -5.95
C PRO A 162 7.77 -2.34 -6.60
N ARG A 163 6.61 -1.93 -6.09
CA ARG A 163 5.28 -2.39 -6.54
C ARG A 163 4.83 -1.74 -7.86
N LEU A 164 5.41 -0.60 -8.24
CA LEU A 164 5.20 0.03 -9.55
C LEU A 164 5.76 -0.78 -10.74
N ARG A 165 6.61 -1.77 -10.51
CA ARG A 165 7.23 -2.57 -11.59
C ARG A 165 6.25 -3.44 -12.38
N GLY A 166 5.08 -3.68 -11.87
CA GLY A 166 4.13 -4.60 -12.47
C GLY A 166 3.04 -3.96 -13.35
N TRP A 167 2.93 -2.64 -13.40
CA TRP A 167 1.82 -1.94 -14.09
C TRP A 167 2.02 -1.76 -15.59
N GLY A 168 3.27 -1.73 -16.09
CA GLY A 168 3.57 -1.56 -17.51
C GLY A 168 2.99 -2.66 -18.41
N GLY A 169 2.92 -3.87 -17.93
CA GLY A 169 2.41 -5.01 -18.68
C GLY A 169 0.88 -5.02 -18.88
N SER A 170 0.10 -4.40 -17.99
CA SER A 170 -1.36 -4.32 -18.11
C SER A 170 -1.79 -3.15 -19.01
N LEU A 171 -1.13 -2.00 -18.90
CA LEU A 171 -1.37 -0.84 -19.75
C LEU A 171 -0.95 -1.08 -21.21
N SER A 172 0.15 -1.81 -21.44
CA SER A 172 0.59 -2.18 -22.79
C SER A 172 -0.39 -3.12 -23.49
N ARG A 173 -1.04 -4.05 -22.76
CA ARG A 173 -2.08 -4.93 -23.32
C ARG A 173 -3.38 -4.21 -23.62
N GLN A 174 -3.73 -3.16 -22.89
CA GLN A 174 -4.93 -2.36 -23.08
C GLN A 174 -4.76 -1.32 -24.22
N ALA A 175 -3.53 -0.82 -24.42
CA ALA A 175 -3.19 0.07 -25.55
C ALA A 175 -2.92 -0.68 -26.86
N GLY A 176 -2.59 -1.99 -26.82
CA GLY A 176 -2.25 -2.82 -27.99
C GLY A 176 -3.44 -3.35 -28.78
N GLY A 177 -4.67 -3.00 -28.43
CA GLY A 177 -5.89 -3.50 -29.07
C GLY A 177 -6.24 -2.93 -30.46
N ARG A 178 -5.47 -1.99 -31.01
CA ARG A 178 -5.71 -1.42 -32.37
C ARG A 178 -4.45 -0.80 -32.97
N ALA A 179 -3.64 -1.60 -33.61
CA ALA A 179 -2.88 -1.23 -34.81
C ALA A 179 -2.02 -2.43 -35.28
N ALA A 180 -2.63 -3.36 -36.00
CA ALA A 180 -1.90 -4.19 -36.95
C ALA A 180 -1.72 -3.36 -38.21
N GLY A 181 -0.53 -2.81 -38.43
CA GLY A 181 -0.21 -2.06 -39.64
C GLY A 181 1.18 -1.47 -39.57
N ALA A 182 2.12 -2.14 -40.21
CA ALA A 182 3.36 -1.68 -40.84
C ALA A 182 4.38 -0.85 -40.01
N ASP A 183 5.59 -1.37 -39.99
CA ASP A 183 6.84 -0.67 -39.77
C ASP A 183 7.20 -0.34 -38.30
N ALA A 184 7.51 -1.40 -37.54
CA ALA A 184 8.11 -1.24 -36.21
C ALA A 184 9.63 -1.38 -36.31
N GLY A 185 10.30 -0.24 -36.46
CA GLY A 185 11.73 -0.12 -36.23
C GLY A 185 12.10 -0.60 -34.83
N ILE A 186 13.20 -1.33 -34.70
CA ILE A 186 13.82 -1.86 -33.48
C ILE A 186 14.11 -0.67 -32.53
N GLY A 187 13.29 -0.48 -31.47
CA GLY A 187 13.58 0.54 -30.47
C GLY A 187 12.38 1.27 -29.84
N SER A 188 11.15 0.94 -30.20
CA SER A 188 9.96 1.58 -29.63
C SER A 188 9.68 1.08 -28.20
N ARG A 189 10.22 1.78 -27.19
CA ARG A 189 9.70 1.70 -25.82
C ARG A 189 8.25 2.16 -25.83
N GLY A 190 7.33 1.26 -25.47
CA GLY A 190 5.90 1.60 -25.48
C GLY A 190 5.60 2.78 -24.55
N PRO A 191 4.58 3.63 -24.84
CA PRO A 191 4.23 4.81 -24.05
C PRO A 191 3.95 4.53 -22.56
N GLY A 192 3.59 3.28 -22.22
CA GLY A 192 3.40 2.85 -20.82
C GLY A 192 4.70 2.68 -20.04
N GLU A 193 5.78 2.23 -20.67
CA GLU A 193 7.09 2.10 -19.98
C GLU A 193 7.67 3.48 -19.65
N THR A 194 7.54 4.45 -20.54
CA THR A 194 8.01 5.82 -20.32
C THR A 194 7.27 6.49 -19.16
N LYS A 195 5.96 6.29 -19.04
CA LYS A 195 5.17 6.84 -17.92
C LYS A 195 5.62 6.25 -16.59
N ILE A 196 5.78 4.94 -16.50
CA ILE A 196 6.22 4.27 -15.27
C ILE A 196 7.65 4.68 -14.89
N GLU A 197 8.56 4.85 -15.85
CA GLU A 197 9.91 5.34 -15.57
C GLU A 197 9.90 6.77 -15.04
N MET A 198 9.03 7.63 -15.56
CA MET A 198 8.82 9.00 -15.06
C MET A 198 8.26 8.98 -13.64
N ASP A 199 7.20 8.22 -13.38
CA ASP A 199 6.60 8.06 -12.06
C ASP A 199 7.62 7.57 -11.02
N ARG A 200 8.43 6.58 -11.36
CA ARG A 200 9.52 6.09 -10.50
C ARG A 200 10.59 7.14 -10.24
N ARG A 201 10.91 7.96 -11.23
CA ARG A 201 11.87 9.07 -11.06
C ARG A 201 11.33 10.12 -10.09
N VAL A 202 10.06 10.49 -10.24
CA VAL A 202 9.38 11.44 -9.34
C VAL A 202 9.38 10.90 -7.91
N ILE A 203 8.98 9.64 -7.71
CA ILE A 203 8.97 9.01 -6.39
C ILE A 203 10.37 8.93 -5.77
N ARG A 204 11.39 8.54 -6.52
CA ARG A 204 12.78 8.53 -6.03
C ARG A 204 13.26 9.91 -5.61
N THR A 205 12.91 10.94 -6.39
CA THR A 205 13.23 12.33 -6.06
C THR A 205 12.54 12.75 -4.76
N ARG A 206 11.26 12.37 -4.59
CA ARG A 206 10.50 12.64 -3.37
C ARG A 206 11.09 11.91 -2.15
N ILE A 207 11.44 10.65 -2.27
CA ILE A 207 12.15 9.87 -1.24
C ILE A 207 13.45 10.57 -0.83
N ALA A 208 14.28 10.99 -1.78
CA ALA A 208 15.53 11.68 -1.49
C ALA A 208 15.30 13.02 -0.74
N ARG A 209 14.27 13.77 -1.13
CA ARG A 209 13.87 15.02 -0.46
C ARG A 209 13.38 14.76 0.97
N LEU A 210 12.53 13.77 1.18
CA LEU A 210 12.01 13.42 2.52
C LEU A 210 13.14 12.94 3.44
N ARG A 211 14.04 12.09 2.96
CA ARG A 211 15.21 11.64 3.73
C ARG A 211 16.08 12.81 4.16
N ARG A 212 16.28 13.81 3.30
CA ARG A 212 17.01 15.05 3.66
C ARG A 212 16.24 15.84 4.71
N GLN A 213 14.95 16.06 4.51
CA GLN A 213 14.09 16.79 5.45
C GLN A 213 14.08 16.17 6.85
N ILE A 214 14.00 14.85 6.96
CA ILE A 214 14.03 14.12 8.23
C ILE A 214 15.40 14.29 8.91
N ARG A 215 16.50 14.23 8.16
CA ARG A 215 17.85 14.50 8.71
C ARG A 215 17.98 15.92 9.23
N GLU A 216 17.43 16.91 8.54
CA GLU A 216 17.47 18.33 8.95
C GLU A 216 16.65 18.59 10.24
N MET A 217 15.63 17.76 10.52
CA MET A 217 14.85 17.86 11.77
C MET A 217 15.54 17.19 12.99
N ALA A 218 16.48 16.29 12.78
CA ALA A 218 17.15 15.54 13.85
C ALA A 218 17.87 16.43 14.89
N PRO A 219 18.62 17.50 14.51
CA PRO A 219 19.28 18.36 15.49
C PRO A 219 18.32 19.06 16.46
N ALA A 220 17.18 19.57 15.95
CA ALA A 220 16.18 20.22 16.78
C ALA A 220 15.57 19.26 17.82
N ARG A 221 15.41 17.98 17.44
CA ARG A 221 14.95 16.92 18.36
C ARG A 221 15.98 16.62 19.45
N GLU A 222 17.25 16.59 19.09
CA GLU A 222 18.34 16.34 20.05
C GLU A 222 18.46 17.47 21.10
N VAL A 223 18.32 18.71 20.68
CA VAL A 223 18.26 19.86 21.61
C VAL A 223 17.09 19.72 22.59
N LYS A 224 15.89 19.35 22.11
CA LYS A 224 14.72 19.14 22.98
C LYS A 224 14.92 17.95 23.95
N ARG A 225 15.58 16.87 23.50
CA ARG A 225 15.95 15.74 24.38
C ARG A 225 16.98 16.13 25.42
N GLY A 226 18.00 16.88 25.03
CA GLY A 226 19.03 17.37 25.95
C GLY A 226 18.45 18.25 27.05
N SER A 227 17.50 19.13 26.71
CA SER A 227 16.78 19.94 27.71
C SER A 227 16.01 19.05 28.71
N ARG A 228 15.22 18.08 28.23
CA ARG A 228 14.49 17.17 29.15
C ARG A 228 15.39 16.36 30.05
N ARG A 229 16.55 15.87 29.57
CA ARG A 229 17.53 15.15 30.36
C ARG A 229 18.12 16.04 31.49
N ARG A 230 18.36 17.32 31.20
CA ARG A 230 18.87 18.29 32.23
C ARG A 230 17.88 18.52 33.35
N PHE A 231 16.59 18.47 33.08
CA PHE A 231 15.54 18.66 34.09
C PHE A 231 15.19 17.37 34.84
N GLY A 232 15.86 16.25 34.57
CA GLY A 232 15.67 14.98 35.31
C GLY A 232 14.26 14.37 35.16
N LEU A 233 13.49 14.79 34.15
CA LEU A 233 12.14 14.29 33.95
C LEU A 233 12.16 12.84 33.47
N PRO A 234 11.46 11.92 34.14
CA PRO A 234 11.32 10.54 33.67
C PRO A 234 10.62 10.50 32.32
N THR A 235 11.16 9.70 31.38
CA THR A 235 10.54 9.50 30.07
C THR A 235 9.84 8.15 30.08
N VAL A 236 8.53 8.15 29.93
CA VAL A 236 7.71 6.96 29.78
C VAL A 236 7.29 6.86 28.30
N ALA A 237 7.50 5.69 27.69
CA ALA A 237 6.92 5.36 26.39
C ALA A 237 5.53 4.76 26.65
N VAL A 238 4.52 5.33 26.00
CA VAL A 238 3.14 4.85 26.01
C VAL A 238 2.82 4.26 24.67
#